data_7d2d0f0505b53541e45f3fb020abb999
#
_entry.id   7d2d0f0505b53541e45f3fb020abb999
#
_cell.length_a   1.000
_cell.length_b   1.000
_cell.length_c   1.000
_cell.angle_alpha   90.00
_cell.angle_beta   90.00
_cell.angle_gamma   90.00
#
_symmetry.space_group_name_H-M   'P 1'
#
loop_
_entity.id
_entity.type
_entity.pdbx_description
1 polymer ?
#
loop_
_entity_poly.entity_id
_entity_poly.type
_entity_poly.pdbx_seq_one_letter_code
_entity_poly.pdbx_strand_id
1 'polypeptide(L)'
;MPHLRVYTSKGGRISLNAWRLEGVATLVLLMLTACASSYVVDGFFVDGARGFKIPMLRDGWRQFELEGTDLAFRAEPGGQVAALFVSCEGEQPIPLRILARRLFFGIGTKRIMAQEPILLNGTEAIHTLLEGRLNDTEVMVSSYVAKNGDCAYDLVYVAPPEVFQDRLPEFERFARGWVLTEKGPKFQVPGSKLRLR
;
A
#
# COMPACT_ATOMS: atom_id res chain seq x y z
N MET A 1 -28.13 -77.34 4.49
CA MET A 1 -28.98 -76.17 4.82
C MET A 1 -28.58 -75.65 6.19
N PRO A 2 -27.86 -74.57 6.33
CA PRO A 2 -27.71 -73.92 7.62
C PRO A 2 -28.37 -72.55 7.61
N HIS A 3 -29.04 -72.29 8.72
CA HIS A 3 -29.82 -71.10 9.02
C HIS A 3 -28.96 -69.86 9.19
N LEU A 4 -29.28 -68.78 8.44
CA LEU A 4 -28.79 -67.44 8.65
C LEU A 4 -29.57 -66.74 9.79
N ARG A 5 -28.89 -66.48 10.91
CA ARG A 5 -29.40 -65.62 11.97
C ARG A 5 -29.14 -64.11 11.57
N VAL A 6 -30.21 -63.37 11.45
CA VAL A 6 -30.20 -61.95 11.29
C VAL A 6 -29.98 -61.30 12.66
N TYR A 7 -28.88 -60.59 12.82
CA TYR A 7 -28.58 -59.75 14.00
C TYR A 7 -29.14 -58.37 13.77
N THR A 8 -30.18 -57.96 14.46
CA THR A 8 -30.70 -56.62 14.47
C THR A 8 -29.88 -55.79 15.45
N SER A 9 -29.06 -54.89 14.92
CA SER A 9 -28.34 -53.86 15.70
C SER A 9 -29.32 -52.74 16.06
N LYS A 10 -29.50 -52.49 17.36
CA LYS A 10 -30.21 -51.33 17.90
C LYS A 10 -29.49 -50.05 17.54
N GLY A 11 -30.15 -49.18 16.77
CA GLY A 11 -29.68 -47.86 16.43
C GLY A 11 -29.59 -46.94 17.67
N GLY A 12 -28.36 -46.62 18.06
CA GLY A 12 -28.09 -45.51 18.98
C GLY A 12 -28.27 -44.20 18.24
N ARG A 13 -29.26 -43.40 18.64
CA ARG A 13 -29.39 -41.99 18.17
C ARG A 13 -28.20 -41.21 18.71
N ILE A 14 -27.30 -40.83 17.85
CA ILE A 14 -26.28 -39.84 18.16
C ILE A 14 -26.97 -38.47 18.10
N SER A 15 -27.27 -37.91 19.29
CA SER A 15 -27.70 -36.53 19.44
C SER A 15 -26.46 -35.65 19.22
N LEU A 16 -26.25 -35.23 17.99
CA LEU A 16 -25.32 -34.17 17.70
C LEU A 16 -25.85 -32.86 18.29
N ASN A 17 -25.23 -32.38 19.35
CA ASN A 17 -25.58 -31.13 20.02
C ASN A 17 -25.50 -29.95 19.04
N ALA A 18 -26.63 -29.52 18.53
CA ALA A 18 -26.75 -28.37 17.61
C ALA A 18 -26.12 -27.07 18.15
N TRP A 19 -25.98 -26.97 19.44
CA TRP A 19 -25.41 -25.80 20.13
C TRP A 19 -23.91 -25.54 19.86
N ARG A 20 -23.17 -26.58 19.46
CA ARG A 20 -21.74 -26.42 19.13
C ARG A 20 -21.52 -25.84 17.74
N LEU A 21 -22.42 -26.07 16.82
CA LEU A 21 -22.32 -25.56 15.44
C LEU A 21 -22.64 -24.07 15.35
N GLU A 22 -23.58 -23.55 16.14
CA GLU A 22 -23.90 -22.12 16.18
C GLU A 22 -22.75 -21.29 16.74
N GLY A 23 -22.06 -21.75 17.79
CA GLY A 23 -20.91 -21.06 18.36
C GLY A 23 -19.72 -20.95 17.40
N VAL A 24 -19.47 -21.99 16.60
CA VAL A 24 -18.37 -21.98 15.62
C VAL A 24 -18.71 -21.07 14.43
N ALA A 25 -19.95 -21.10 13.94
CA ALA A 25 -20.41 -20.24 12.85
C ALA A 25 -20.34 -18.76 13.22
N THR A 26 -20.72 -18.40 14.45
CA THR A 26 -20.64 -17.01 14.96
C THR A 26 -19.19 -16.56 15.13
N LEU A 27 -18.28 -17.44 15.59
CA LEU A 27 -16.86 -17.13 15.74
C LEU A 27 -16.17 -16.93 14.38
N VAL A 28 -16.52 -17.75 13.37
CA VAL A 28 -16.00 -17.61 12.00
C VAL A 28 -16.51 -16.33 11.35
N LEU A 29 -17.75 -15.93 11.57
CA LEU A 29 -18.32 -14.70 11.03
C LEU A 29 -17.66 -13.44 11.63
N LEU A 30 -17.27 -13.49 12.90
CA LEU A 30 -16.55 -12.40 13.57
C LEU A 30 -15.09 -12.24 13.09
N MET A 31 -14.48 -13.30 12.55
CA MET A 31 -13.11 -13.24 12.00
C MET A 31 -13.05 -12.64 10.59
N LEU A 32 -14.18 -12.46 9.89
CA LEU A 32 -14.24 -11.92 8.54
C LEU A 32 -14.30 -10.40 8.49
N THR A 33 -14.37 -9.70 9.60
CA THR A 33 -14.22 -8.25 9.65
C THR A 33 -12.73 -7.85 9.67
N ALA A 34 -11.97 -8.32 8.67
CA ALA A 34 -10.66 -7.75 8.38
C ALA A 34 -10.92 -6.31 7.90
N CYS A 35 -10.71 -5.33 8.78
CA CYS A 35 -10.80 -3.92 8.44
C CYS A 35 -9.84 -3.65 7.28
N ALA A 36 -10.37 -3.36 6.10
CA ALA A 36 -9.59 -2.76 5.05
C ALA A 36 -9.03 -1.44 5.60
N SER A 37 -7.72 -1.39 5.81
CA SER A 37 -7.04 -0.23 6.38
C SER A 37 -7.03 0.96 5.42
N SER A 38 -7.34 0.73 4.14
CA SER A 38 -7.36 1.72 3.08
C SER A 38 -8.68 1.68 2.31
N TYR A 39 -9.17 2.85 1.88
CA TYR A 39 -10.41 3.03 1.12
C TYR A 39 -10.37 4.30 0.28
N VAL A 40 -11.29 4.40 -0.68
CA VAL A 40 -11.44 5.61 -1.50
C VAL A 40 -12.75 6.32 -1.12
N VAL A 41 -12.64 7.61 -0.79
CA VAL A 41 -13.78 8.47 -0.45
C VAL A 41 -13.56 9.87 -0.99
N ASP A 42 -14.60 10.46 -1.57
CA ASP A 42 -14.59 11.83 -2.14
C ASP A 42 -13.41 12.11 -3.09
N GLY A 43 -12.95 11.07 -3.80
CA GLY A 43 -11.83 11.17 -4.72
C GLY A 43 -10.46 11.16 -4.07
N PHE A 44 -10.37 10.77 -2.82
CA PHE A 44 -9.13 10.55 -2.10
C PHE A 44 -8.96 9.06 -1.76
N PHE A 45 -7.76 8.56 -1.93
CA PHE A 45 -7.33 7.35 -1.28
C PHE A 45 -6.91 7.70 0.15
N VAL A 46 -7.47 6.99 1.11
CA VAL A 46 -7.24 7.19 2.55
C VAL A 46 -6.68 5.92 3.15
N ASP A 47 -5.56 6.01 3.84
CA ASP A 47 -5.02 4.93 4.65
C ASP A 47 -4.96 5.37 6.12
N GLY A 48 -5.95 4.93 6.87
CA GLY A 48 -6.07 5.26 8.30
C GLY A 48 -5.03 4.56 9.17
N ALA A 49 -4.52 3.40 8.77
CA ALA A 49 -3.51 2.66 9.53
C ALA A 49 -2.14 3.34 9.44
N ARG A 50 -1.77 3.82 8.25
CA ARG A 50 -0.51 4.53 8.01
C ARG A 50 -0.64 6.04 8.15
N GLY A 51 -1.85 6.55 8.31
CA GLY A 51 -2.16 7.95 8.64
C GLY A 51 -1.89 8.93 7.51
N PHE A 52 -2.42 8.67 6.31
CA PHE A 52 -2.32 9.60 5.19
C PHE A 52 -3.54 9.54 4.27
N LYS A 53 -3.69 10.57 3.45
CA LYS A 53 -4.61 10.59 2.30
C LYS A 53 -3.95 11.28 1.12
N ILE A 54 -4.41 10.91 -0.10
CA ILE A 54 -3.91 11.47 -1.35
C ILE A 54 -5.04 11.52 -2.38
N PRO A 55 -5.15 12.55 -3.22
CA PRO A 55 -6.18 12.60 -4.26
C PRO A 55 -5.95 11.50 -5.30
N MET A 56 -7.02 10.96 -5.87
CA MET A 56 -6.94 10.04 -6.99
C MET A 56 -6.69 10.80 -8.29
N LEU A 57 -5.77 10.33 -9.12
CA LEU A 57 -5.65 10.83 -10.49
C LEU A 57 -6.88 10.41 -11.30
N ARG A 58 -7.37 11.32 -12.15
CA ARG A 58 -8.57 11.17 -12.99
C ARG A 58 -8.25 11.61 -14.43
N ASP A 59 -9.23 11.77 -15.27
CA ASP A 59 -9.14 12.41 -16.60
C ASP A 59 -7.92 11.99 -17.43
N GLY A 60 -7.98 10.81 -18.02
CA GLY A 60 -6.89 10.25 -18.83
C GLY A 60 -5.88 9.43 -18.03
N TRP A 61 -6.13 9.18 -16.75
CA TRP A 61 -5.35 8.25 -15.94
C TRP A 61 -6.20 7.02 -15.60
N ARG A 62 -5.61 5.84 -15.75
CA ARG A 62 -6.20 4.58 -15.34
C ARG A 62 -5.39 3.96 -14.22
N GLN A 63 -6.06 3.64 -13.12
CA GLN A 63 -5.44 2.87 -12.05
C GLN A 63 -5.16 1.44 -12.52
N PHE A 64 -4.02 0.89 -12.14
CA PHE A 64 -3.64 -0.50 -12.40
C PHE A 64 -2.85 -1.06 -11.20
N GLU A 65 -2.74 -2.38 -11.15
CA GLU A 65 -1.93 -3.05 -10.13
C GLU A 65 -0.46 -3.09 -10.55
N LEU A 66 0.41 -2.60 -9.69
CA LEU A 66 1.86 -2.67 -9.83
C LEU A 66 2.43 -3.23 -8.53
N GLU A 67 3.19 -4.30 -8.63
CA GLU A 67 3.75 -4.97 -7.47
C GLU A 67 4.54 -4.00 -6.58
N GLY A 68 4.31 -4.08 -5.27
CA GLY A 68 4.97 -3.25 -4.27
C GLY A 68 4.44 -1.83 -4.16
N THR A 69 3.42 -1.42 -4.94
CA THR A 69 2.82 -0.09 -4.83
C THR A 69 1.51 -0.11 -4.05
N ASP A 70 1.20 1.01 -3.41
CA ASP A 70 -0.10 1.26 -2.79
C ASP A 70 -1.10 1.83 -3.79
N LEU A 71 -0.60 2.65 -4.72
CA LEU A 71 -1.34 3.20 -5.84
C LEU A 71 -0.44 3.26 -7.07
N ALA A 72 -0.98 2.89 -8.22
CA ALA A 72 -0.33 3.12 -9.51
C ALA A 72 -1.36 3.54 -10.56
N PHE A 73 -0.97 4.49 -11.39
CA PHE A 73 -1.77 5.05 -12.47
C PHE A 73 -0.94 5.08 -13.75
N ARG A 74 -1.59 4.80 -14.86
CA ARG A 74 -1.03 4.91 -16.21
C ARG A 74 -1.86 5.89 -17.01
N ALA A 75 -1.20 6.82 -17.70
CA ALA A 75 -1.89 7.73 -18.63
C ALA A 75 -2.32 6.99 -19.90
N GLU A 76 -3.48 7.35 -20.43
CA GLU A 76 -4.03 6.81 -21.68
C GLU A 76 -4.52 7.94 -22.60
N PRO A 77 -4.01 8.01 -23.87
CA PRO A 77 -2.82 7.33 -24.38
C PRO A 77 -1.55 7.91 -23.78
N GLY A 78 -0.46 7.14 -23.70
CA GLY A 78 0.80 7.80 -23.34
C GLY A 78 1.86 6.93 -22.74
N GLY A 79 2.28 6.38 -21.98
CA GLY A 79 3.46 5.70 -21.38
C GLY A 79 3.91 6.34 -20.07
N GLN A 80 3.19 7.38 -19.62
CA GLN A 80 3.45 8.00 -18.33
C GLN A 80 2.86 7.15 -17.22
N VAL A 81 3.60 6.97 -16.14
CA VAL A 81 3.19 6.24 -14.93
C VAL A 81 3.39 7.12 -13.71
N ALA A 82 2.40 7.17 -12.84
CA ALA A 82 2.49 7.77 -11.52
C ALA A 82 2.20 6.70 -10.45
N ALA A 83 3.00 6.67 -9.38
CA ALA A 83 2.86 5.67 -8.34
C ALA A 83 3.14 6.25 -6.94
N LEU A 84 2.53 5.62 -5.93
CA LEU A 84 2.81 5.83 -4.52
C LEU A 84 3.25 4.49 -3.91
N PHE A 85 4.38 4.52 -3.23
CA PHE A 85 4.88 3.44 -2.40
C PHE A 85 4.92 3.93 -0.95
N VAL A 86 4.46 3.11 -0.01
CA VAL A 86 4.55 3.40 1.41
C VAL A 86 5.20 2.23 2.12
N SER A 87 6.35 2.47 2.72
CA SER A 87 7.01 1.48 3.56
C SER A 87 7.14 2.00 4.99
N CYS A 88 6.72 1.17 5.96
CA CYS A 88 6.81 1.46 7.37
C CYS A 88 7.69 0.38 8.01
N GLU A 89 9.00 0.56 7.90
CA GLU A 89 9.98 -0.33 8.51
C GLU A 89 10.34 0.22 9.90
N GLY A 90 9.94 -0.51 10.94
CA GLY A 90 10.29 -0.18 12.33
C GLY A 90 11.77 -0.41 12.60
N GLU A 91 12.38 0.44 13.42
CA GLU A 91 13.62 0.33 14.19
C GLU A 91 14.85 1.09 13.71
N GLN A 92 15.09 1.37 12.44
CA GLN A 92 16.26 2.19 12.10
C GLN A 92 15.87 3.49 11.40
N PRO A 93 16.22 4.66 11.97
CA PRO A 93 15.98 5.94 11.32
C PRO A 93 16.90 6.12 10.12
N ILE A 94 16.43 5.72 8.94
CA ILE A 94 17.16 5.97 7.69
C ILE A 94 17.01 7.44 7.34
N PRO A 95 18.12 8.19 7.13
CA PRO A 95 18.06 9.58 6.69
C PRO A 95 17.33 9.73 5.36
N LEU A 96 16.52 10.78 5.24
CA LEU A 96 15.68 11.06 4.07
C LEU A 96 16.50 11.06 2.75
N ARG A 97 17.71 11.61 2.76
CA ARG A 97 18.63 11.58 1.59
C ARG A 97 19.00 10.16 1.15
N ILE A 98 19.11 9.24 2.07
CA ILE A 98 19.42 7.83 1.75
C ILE A 98 18.21 7.16 1.14
N LEU A 99 17.01 7.41 1.68
CA LEU A 99 15.76 6.92 1.10
C LEU A 99 15.61 7.43 -0.34
N ALA A 100 15.76 8.73 -0.58
CA ALA A 100 15.67 9.32 -1.90
C ALA A 100 16.68 8.73 -2.91
N ARG A 101 17.88 8.32 -2.46
CA ARG A 101 18.86 7.64 -3.33
C ARG A 101 18.48 6.18 -3.62
N ARG A 102 17.92 5.50 -2.63
CA ARG A 102 17.52 4.08 -2.76
C ARG A 102 16.41 3.89 -3.79
N LEU A 103 15.49 4.84 -3.90
CA LEU A 103 14.38 4.81 -4.85
C LEU A 103 14.83 4.54 -6.30
N PHE A 104 16.05 4.95 -6.67
CA PHE A 104 16.54 4.86 -8.05
C PHE A 104 17.48 3.68 -8.30
N PHE A 105 17.52 2.68 -7.43
CA PHE A 105 18.45 1.54 -7.62
C PHE A 105 18.20 0.76 -8.91
N GLY A 106 16.93 0.62 -9.34
CA GLY A 106 16.55 -0.08 -10.56
C GLY A 106 16.77 0.71 -11.86
N ILE A 107 17.12 2.00 -11.75
CA ILE A 107 17.39 2.85 -12.92
C ILE A 107 18.88 2.70 -13.28
N GLY A 108 19.15 2.29 -14.50
CA GLY A 108 20.49 2.16 -15.08
C GLY A 108 21.21 3.52 -15.18
N THR A 109 22.05 3.72 -16.20
CA THR A 109 22.76 5.00 -16.39
C THR A 109 21.84 6.17 -16.12
N LYS A 110 22.12 6.93 -15.05
CA LYS A 110 21.25 8.02 -14.59
C LYS A 110 22.01 9.31 -14.35
N ARG A 111 21.38 10.41 -14.68
CA ARG A 111 21.83 11.78 -14.42
C ARG A 111 20.81 12.50 -13.57
N ILE A 112 21.19 12.89 -12.36
CA ILE A 112 20.36 13.75 -11.51
C ILE A 112 20.44 15.17 -12.08
N MET A 113 19.31 15.71 -12.49
CA MET A 113 19.18 17.06 -13.02
C MET A 113 18.94 18.07 -11.89
N ALA A 114 18.12 17.69 -10.91
CA ALA A 114 17.85 18.48 -9.71
C ALA A 114 17.58 17.55 -8.54
N GLN A 115 18.05 17.93 -7.36
CA GLN A 115 17.68 17.29 -6.09
C GLN A 115 17.70 18.32 -4.98
N GLU A 116 16.57 18.56 -4.38
CA GLU A 116 16.40 19.61 -3.38
C GLU A 116 15.49 19.20 -2.22
N PRO A 117 15.79 19.65 -1.01
CA PRO A 117 14.87 19.55 0.10
C PRO A 117 13.71 20.52 -0.08
N ILE A 118 12.51 20.05 0.16
CA ILE A 118 11.28 20.85 0.08
C ILE A 118 10.37 20.57 1.29
N LEU A 119 9.31 21.36 1.42
CA LEU A 119 8.18 21.04 2.30
C LEU A 119 6.99 20.60 1.44
N LEU A 120 6.59 19.34 1.62
CA LEU A 120 5.39 18.78 1.01
C LEU A 120 4.26 18.81 2.05
N ASN A 121 3.38 19.81 1.96
CA ASN A 121 2.34 20.08 2.96
C ASN A 121 2.85 20.12 4.41
N GLY A 122 3.97 20.82 4.62
CA GLY A 122 4.57 20.96 5.95
C GLY A 122 5.45 19.80 6.40
N THR A 123 5.52 18.73 5.60
CA THR A 123 6.40 17.57 5.86
C THR A 123 7.69 17.70 5.07
N GLU A 124 8.83 17.49 5.71
CA GLU A 124 10.12 17.46 5.01
C GLU A 124 10.14 16.36 3.95
N ALA A 125 10.51 16.72 2.74
CA ALA A 125 10.64 15.83 1.60
C ALA A 125 11.85 16.17 0.77
N ILE A 126 12.28 15.24 -0.08
CA ILE A 126 13.27 15.48 -1.13
C ILE A 126 12.57 15.32 -2.47
N HIS A 127 12.60 16.39 -3.26
CA HIS A 127 12.24 16.34 -4.67
C HIS A 127 13.47 15.99 -5.49
N THR A 128 13.33 15.07 -6.43
CA THR A 128 14.41 14.70 -7.36
C THR A 128 13.86 14.64 -8.77
N LEU A 129 14.57 15.29 -9.70
CA LEU A 129 14.37 15.17 -11.14
C LEU A 129 15.61 14.49 -11.73
N LEU A 130 15.42 13.41 -12.47
CA LEU A 130 16.51 12.69 -13.13
C LEU A 130 16.14 12.18 -14.51
N GLU A 131 17.16 11.98 -15.31
CA GLU A 131 17.12 11.20 -16.54
C GLU A 131 17.82 9.86 -16.30
N GLY A 132 17.37 8.81 -16.97
CA GLY A 132 18.00 7.50 -16.85
C GLY A 132 17.47 6.49 -17.86
N ARG A 133 17.85 5.26 -17.68
CA ARG A 133 17.38 4.15 -18.53
C ARG A 133 16.73 3.07 -17.68
N LEU A 134 15.55 2.68 -18.07
CA LEU A 134 14.79 1.58 -17.48
C LEU A 134 14.57 0.52 -18.55
N ASN A 135 15.13 -0.67 -18.37
CA ASN A 135 15.05 -1.75 -19.38
C ASN A 135 15.42 -1.25 -20.80
N ASP A 136 16.56 -0.56 -20.93
CA ASP A 136 17.06 0.03 -22.17
C ASP A 136 16.22 1.17 -22.80
N THR A 137 15.13 1.56 -22.18
CA THR A 137 14.33 2.72 -22.58
C THR A 137 14.76 3.96 -21.81
N GLU A 138 14.94 5.08 -22.51
CA GLU A 138 15.20 6.37 -21.89
C GLU A 138 13.95 6.86 -21.15
N VAL A 139 14.14 7.32 -19.92
CA VAL A 139 13.07 7.82 -19.07
C VAL A 139 13.50 9.07 -18.33
N MET A 140 12.53 9.95 -18.09
CA MET A 140 12.63 11.00 -17.09
C MET A 140 11.82 10.59 -15.86
N VAL A 141 12.30 10.94 -14.69
CA VAL A 141 11.67 10.66 -13.42
C VAL A 141 11.58 11.91 -12.56
N SER A 142 10.40 12.21 -12.06
CA SER A 142 10.19 13.17 -10.96
C SER A 142 9.72 12.40 -9.73
N SER A 143 10.31 12.63 -8.58
CA SER A 143 9.92 11.96 -7.35
C SER A 143 9.91 12.89 -6.15
N TYR A 144 9.01 12.62 -5.23
CA TYR A 144 8.95 13.20 -3.90
C TYR A 144 9.08 12.09 -2.88
N VAL A 145 10.11 12.16 -2.05
CA VAL A 145 10.34 11.20 -0.97
C VAL A 145 10.14 11.94 0.34
N ALA A 146 9.12 11.56 1.09
CA ALA A 146 8.80 12.13 2.40
C ALA A 146 8.94 11.06 3.49
N LYS A 147 9.08 11.51 4.74
CA LYS A 147 9.15 10.62 5.91
C LYS A 147 8.31 11.19 7.04
N ASN A 148 7.54 10.31 7.70
CA ASN A 148 6.85 10.62 8.94
C ASN A 148 6.91 9.44 9.91
N GLY A 149 7.60 9.63 11.05
CA GLY A 149 7.89 8.54 11.98
C GLY A 149 8.69 7.44 11.29
N ASP A 150 8.17 6.22 11.36
CA ASP A 150 8.81 5.01 10.78
C ASP A 150 8.39 4.77 9.33
N CYS A 151 7.52 5.60 8.76
CA CYS A 151 7.02 5.43 7.40
C CYS A 151 7.73 6.36 6.41
N ALA A 152 8.13 5.80 5.27
CA ALA A 152 8.56 6.52 4.08
C ALA A 152 7.44 6.49 3.02
N TYR A 153 7.30 7.59 2.31
CA TYR A 153 6.29 7.81 1.27
C TYR A 153 7.02 8.25 0.00
N ASP A 154 7.00 7.39 -1.00
CA ASP A 154 7.67 7.62 -2.27
C ASP A 154 6.62 7.85 -3.36
N LEU A 155 6.48 9.10 -3.80
CA LEU A 155 5.64 9.47 -4.93
C LEU A 155 6.53 9.59 -6.16
N VAL A 156 6.23 8.84 -7.20
CA VAL A 156 7.10 8.70 -8.38
C VAL A 156 6.31 8.92 -9.64
N TYR A 157 6.86 9.70 -10.56
CA TYR A 157 6.37 9.86 -11.92
C TYR A 157 7.48 9.48 -12.89
N VAL A 158 7.15 8.61 -13.84
CA VAL A 158 8.06 8.12 -14.86
C VAL A 158 7.41 8.30 -16.23
N ALA A 159 8.15 8.84 -17.18
CA ALA A 159 7.70 8.98 -18.55
C ALA A 159 8.86 8.96 -19.53
N PRO A 160 8.62 8.61 -20.82
CA PRO A 160 9.55 8.92 -21.89
C PRO A 160 9.83 10.44 -21.95
N PRO A 161 11.06 10.86 -22.30
CA PRO A 161 11.43 12.29 -22.30
C PRO A 161 10.51 13.17 -23.15
N GLU A 162 10.02 12.64 -24.27
CA GLU A 162 9.22 13.39 -25.26
C GLU A 162 7.84 13.79 -24.72
N VAL A 163 7.28 13.01 -23.79
CA VAL A 163 5.94 13.21 -23.22
C VAL A 163 5.97 13.50 -21.73
N PHE A 164 7.15 13.65 -21.16
CA PHE A 164 7.32 13.85 -19.71
C PHE A 164 6.58 15.08 -19.20
N GLN A 165 6.66 16.20 -19.94
CA GLN A 165 6.06 17.47 -19.53
C GLN A 165 4.52 17.47 -19.65
N ASP A 166 3.94 16.61 -20.48
CA ASP A 166 2.50 16.61 -20.79
C ASP A 166 1.63 16.37 -19.54
N ARG A 167 2.08 15.48 -18.66
CA ARG A 167 1.35 15.07 -17.47
C ARG A 167 2.06 15.38 -16.14
N LEU A 168 3.25 15.97 -16.20
CA LEU A 168 3.99 16.38 -15.01
C LEU A 168 3.17 17.30 -14.08
N PRO A 169 2.44 18.33 -14.58
CA PRO A 169 1.64 19.19 -13.69
C PRO A 169 0.52 18.44 -12.95
N GLU A 170 -0.03 17.37 -13.53
CA GLU A 170 -1.04 16.54 -12.90
C GLU A 170 -0.43 15.70 -11.78
N PHE A 171 0.74 15.11 -12.03
CA PHE A 171 1.50 14.41 -11.00
C PHE A 171 1.91 15.33 -9.86
N GLU A 172 2.36 16.55 -10.15
CA GLU A 172 2.70 17.52 -9.10
C GLU A 172 1.49 17.87 -8.22
N ARG A 173 0.30 18.05 -8.82
CA ARG A 173 -0.94 18.26 -8.05
C ARG A 173 -1.29 17.02 -7.19
N PHE A 174 -1.11 15.82 -7.73
CA PHE A 174 -1.27 14.58 -7.01
C PHE A 174 -0.32 14.51 -5.81
N ALA A 175 0.96 14.78 -6.01
CA ALA A 175 1.96 14.76 -4.95
C ALA A 175 1.67 15.85 -3.89
N ARG A 176 1.37 17.08 -4.30
CA ARG A 176 1.00 18.17 -3.38
C ARG A 176 -0.34 17.95 -2.67
N GLY A 177 -1.17 17.06 -3.17
CA GLY A 177 -2.41 16.65 -2.51
C GLY A 177 -2.21 15.58 -1.43
N TRP A 178 -1.02 15.00 -1.31
CA TRP A 178 -0.69 14.08 -0.23
C TRP A 178 -0.63 14.81 1.11
N VAL A 179 -1.36 14.30 2.11
CA VAL A 179 -1.48 14.91 3.44
C VAL A 179 -1.42 13.82 4.50
N LEU A 180 -0.67 14.09 5.56
CA LEU A 180 -0.72 13.26 6.76
C LEU A 180 -2.05 13.47 7.49
N THR A 181 -2.62 12.39 7.98
CA THR A 181 -3.81 12.38 8.83
C THR A 181 -3.45 11.80 10.19
N GLU A 182 -4.30 12.02 11.19
CA GLU A 182 -4.14 11.31 12.44
C GLU A 182 -4.24 9.81 12.19
N LYS A 183 -3.28 9.05 12.72
CA LYS A 183 -3.35 7.59 12.68
C LYS A 183 -4.57 7.16 13.49
N GLY A 184 -5.42 6.33 12.89
CA GLY A 184 -6.52 5.71 13.60
C GLY A 184 -6.05 5.00 14.88
N PRO A 185 -6.92 4.77 15.87
CA PRO A 185 -6.55 4.19 17.14
C PRO A 185 -5.78 2.89 16.90
N LYS A 186 -4.52 2.84 17.33
CA LYS A 186 -3.76 1.59 17.38
C LYS A 186 -4.55 0.66 18.29
N PHE A 187 -5.07 -0.44 17.77
CA PHE A 187 -5.67 -1.49 18.57
C PHE A 187 -4.54 -2.08 19.43
N GLN A 188 -4.33 -1.49 20.59
CA GLN A 188 -3.46 -2.08 21.60
C GLN A 188 -4.19 -3.30 22.12
N VAL A 189 -3.73 -4.48 21.74
CA VAL A 189 -4.14 -5.72 22.39
C VAL A 189 -3.77 -5.58 23.88
N PRO A 190 -4.73 -5.53 24.80
CA PRO A 190 -4.42 -5.40 26.21
C PRO A 190 -3.68 -6.65 26.68
N GLY A 191 -2.42 -6.50 27.02
CA GLY A 191 -1.76 -7.33 28.01
C GLY A 191 -1.52 -8.80 27.70
N SER A 192 -0.35 -9.14 27.18
CA SER A 192 0.30 -10.39 27.55
C SER A 192 1.61 -10.11 28.28
N LYS A 193 1.49 -9.61 29.51
CA LYS A 193 2.58 -9.80 30.49
C LYS A 193 2.47 -11.23 31.03
N LEU A 194 2.90 -12.22 30.26
CA LEU A 194 3.21 -13.52 30.83
C LEU A 194 4.51 -13.39 31.61
N ARG A 195 4.42 -13.15 32.93
CA ARG A 195 5.56 -13.38 33.83
C ARG A 195 5.69 -14.91 33.99
N LEU A 196 6.67 -15.47 33.35
CA LEU A 196 7.18 -16.78 33.75
C LEU A 196 7.98 -16.58 35.07
N ARG A 197 7.52 -17.24 36.11
CA ARG A 197 8.29 -17.53 37.32
C ARG A 197 9.00 -18.85 37.14
#